data_465b35701ff657d67fd9aa1f9acde4c6
#
_entry.id   465b35701ff657d67fd9aa1f9acde4c6
#
_cell.length_a   1.000
_cell.length_b   1.000
_cell.length_c   1.000
_cell.angle_alpha   90.00
_cell.angle_beta   90.00
_cell.angle_gamma   90.00
#
_symmetry.space_group_name_H-M   'P 1'
#
loop_
_entity.id
_entity.type
_entity.pdbx_description
1 polymer ?
#
loop_
_entity_poly.entity_id
_entity_poly.type
_entity_poly.pdbx_seq_one_letter_code
_entity_poly.pdbx_strand_id
1 'polypeptide(L)'
;MLNCRNLSKKFERTLFNKLNINLEKGEILAITGPSGCGKTTLLRCICGLEKLDSGSIFLNGKEITDSPAEVRNIGLLFQKPVLYPHLSVSGNLSLASRDNHDKALIEVGLSGFGNRDVYTLSGGEGQRVALARALLANPRVLLLDEPFSALDSDLSLKLINDVRALLKSRECPAILVTHNIEEAELFSDRILNLLDSIN
;
A
#
# COMPACT_ATOMS: atom_id res chain seq x y z
N MET A 1 -2.66 -3.03 -14.98
CA MET A 1 -1.93 -4.30 -14.86
C MET A 1 -0.49 -4.03 -14.47
N LEU A 2 -0.02 -4.58 -13.36
CA LEU A 2 1.39 -4.53 -12.92
C LEU A 2 2.02 -5.90 -13.22
N ASN A 3 3.19 -5.90 -13.84
CA ASN A 3 3.92 -7.13 -14.12
C ASN A 3 5.38 -6.97 -13.67
N CYS A 4 5.79 -7.78 -12.72
CA CYS A 4 7.15 -7.85 -12.20
C CYS A 4 7.79 -9.14 -12.66
N ARG A 5 8.96 -9.07 -13.29
CA ARG A 5 9.64 -10.22 -13.89
C ARG A 5 11.01 -10.44 -13.28
N ASN A 6 11.24 -11.61 -12.72
CA ASN A 6 12.53 -12.06 -12.20
C ASN A 6 13.16 -11.06 -11.22
N LEU A 7 12.34 -10.43 -10.35
CA LEU A 7 12.83 -9.47 -9.39
C LEU A 7 13.79 -10.15 -8.40
N SER A 8 14.96 -9.57 -8.21
CA SER A 8 15.92 -10.03 -7.22
C SER A 8 16.47 -8.87 -6.41
N LYS A 9 16.61 -9.09 -5.11
CA LYS A 9 17.20 -8.15 -4.17
C LYS A 9 17.96 -8.87 -3.08
N LYS A 10 19.17 -8.40 -2.84
CA LYS A 10 20.08 -8.89 -1.80
C LYS A 10 20.67 -7.70 -1.04
N PHE A 11 20.77 -7.82 0.27
CA PHE A 11 21.65 -7.03 1.12
C PHE A 11 22.73 -7.97 1.68
N GLU A 12 22.88 -8.08 2.97
CA GLU A 12 23.74 -9.11 3.60
C GLU A 12 23.24 -10.53 3.30
N ARG A 13 21.90 -10.67 3.12
CA ARG A 13 21.24 -11.92 2.70
C ARG A 13 20.30 -11.66 1.52
N THR A 14 19.99 -12.72 0.78
CA THR A 14 18.96 -12.67 -0.27
C THR A 14 17.60 -12.45 0.37
N LEU A 15 16.86 -11.45 -0.10
CA LEU A 15 15.48 -11.16 0.33
C LEU A 15 14.47 -11.84 -0.59
N PHE A 16 14.70 -11.79 -1.88
CA PHE A 16 13.95 -12.53 -2.91
C PHE A 16 14.82 -12.70 -4.15
N ASN A 17 14.56 -13.79 -4.89
CA ASN A 17 15.33 -14.16 -6.06
C ASN A 17 14.39 -14.63 -7.17
N LYS A 18 14.53 -14.01 -8.37
CA LYS A 18 13.70 -14.29 -9.55
C LYS A 18 12.19 -14.28 -9.28
N LEU A 19 11.74 -13.45 -8.34
CA LEU A 19 10.33 -13.30 -7.98
C LEU A 19 9.53 -12.75 -9.16
N ASN A 20 8.42 -13.41 -9.46
CA ASN A 20 7.49 -12.97 -10.48
C ASN A 20 6.13 -12.62 -9.85
N ILE A 21 5.61 -11.43 -10.16
CA ILE A 21 4.29 -10.98 -9.74
C ILE A 21 3.55 -10.47 -10.96
N ASN A 22 2.37 -11.01 -11.19
CA ASN A 22 1.40 -10.45 -12.12
C ASN A 22 0.17 -10.01 -11.34
N LEU A 23 -0.28 -8.77 -11.56
CA LEU A 23 -1.42 -8.19 -10.87
C LEU A 23 -2.34 -7.57 -11.92
N GLU A 24 -3.54 -8.13 -12.01
CA GLU A 24 -4.55 -7.70 -12.95
C GLU A 24 -5.31 -6.47 -12.43
N LYS A 25 -6.12 -5.86 -13.29
CA LYS A 25 -6.97 -4.72 -12.94
C LYS A 25 -7.96 -5.11 -11.85
N GLY A 26 -8.00 -4.36 -10.75
CA GLY A 26 -8.86 -4.65 -9.61
C GLY A 26 -8.47 -5.87 -8.78
N GLU A 27 -7.37 -6.56 -9.10
CA GLU A 27 -6.86 -7.68 -8.31
C GLU A 27 -6.13 -7.17 -7.07
N ILE A 28 -6.33 -7.84 -5.95
CA ILE A 28 -5.65 -7.59 -4.68
C ILE A 28 -4.80 -8.82 -4.34
N LEU A 29 -3.50 -8.63 -4.27
CA LEU A 29 -2.53 -9.65 -3.87
C LEU A 29 -2.06 -9.39 -2.44
N ALA A 30 -2.14 -10.38 -1.56
CA ALA A 30 -1.42 -10.34 -0.30
C ALA A 30 -0.06 -11.03 -0.42
N ILE A 31 0.96 -10.43 0.18
CA ILE A 31 2.29 -11.03 0.32
C ILE A 31 2.56 -11.22 1.79
N THR A 32 2.72 -12.48 2.18
CA THR A 32 2.95 -12.88 3.56
C THR A 32 4.39 -13.32 3.80
N GLY A 33 4.77 -13.43 5.06
CA GLY A 33 6.09 -13.89 5.50
C GLY A 33 6.48 -13.27 6.83
N PRO A 34 7.49 -13.81 7.51
CA PRO A 34 7.93 -13.32 8.82
C PRO A 34 8.50 -11.91 8.74
N SER A 35 8.59 -11.25 9.91
CA SER A 35 9.20 -9.92 9.99
C SER A 35 10.66 -9.96 9.48
N GLY A 36 11.03 -8.93 8.73
CA GLY A 36 12.37 -8.80 8.16
C GLY A 36 12.67 -9.67 6.93
N CYS A 37 11.72 -10.47 6.40
CA CYS A 37 11.97 -11.29 5.20
C CYS A 37 12.07 -10.49 3.88
N GLY A 38 11.79 -9.17 3.90
CA GLY A 38 11.94 -8.33 2.71
C GLY A 38 10.65 -7.76 2.12
N LYS A 39 9.48 -7.96 2.75
CA LYS A 39 8.18 -7.48 2.25
C LYS A 39 8.17 -5.97 1.97
N THR A 40 8.53 -5.15 2.95
CA THR A 40 8.65 -3.69 2.81
C THR A 40 9.65 -3.30 1.72
N THR A 41 10.80 -4.01 1.64
CA THR A 41 11.80 -3.77 0.60
C THR A 41 11.24 -4.05 -0.79
N LEU A 42 10.46 -5.11 -0.95
CA LEU A 42 9.78 -5.42 -2.20
C LEU A 42 8.83 -4.29 -2.62
N LEU A 43 8.00 -3.79 -1.70
CA LEU A 43 7.13 -2.64 -2.00
C LEU A 43 7.93 -1.40 -2.40
N ARG A 44 9.04 -1.12 -1.70
CA ARG A 44 9.94 0.00 -2.03
C ARG A 44 10.58 -0.16 -3.41
N CYS A 45 10.96 -1.37 -3.80
CA CYS A 45 11.45 -1.63 -5.16
C CYS A 45 10.36 -1.38 -6.21
N ILE A 46 9.15 -1.86 -5.97
CA ILE A 46 8.02 -1.70 -6.90
C ILE A 46 7.67 -0.21 -7.09
N CYS A 47 7.62 0.58 -6.01
CA CYS A 47 7.32 2.01 -6.12
C CYS A 47 8.53 2.89 -6.52
N GLY A 48 9.75 2.35 -6.59
CA GLY A 48 10.94 3.09 -7.03
C GLY A 48 11.71 3.82 -5.94
N LEU A 49 11.44 3.51 -4.67
CA LEU A 49 12.18 4.04 -3.51
C LEU A 49 13.43 3.22 -3.17
N GLU A 50 13.55 2.03 -3.76
CA GLU A 50 14.72 1.14 -3.61
C GLU A 50 15.04 0.54 -4.98
N LYS A 51 16.32 0.37 -5.30
CA LYS A 51 16.76 -0.25 -6.55
C LYS A 51 16.73 -1.77 -6.45
N LEU A 52 16.32 -2.42 -7.53
CA LEU A 52 16.48 -3.85 -7.72
C LEU A 52 17.94 -4.18 -8.06
N ASP A 53 18.39 -5.38 -7.72
CA ASP A 53 19.68 -5.90 -8.22
C ASP A 53 19.50 -6.49 -9.62
N SER A 54 18.34 -7.08 -9.91
CA SER A 54 17.95 -7.54 -11.25
C SER A 54 16.44 -7.69 -11.39
N GLY A 55 15.97 -7.83 -12.62
CA GLY A 55 14.57 -7.98 -12.97
C GLY A 55 13.98 -6.70 -13.56
N SER A 56 12.72 -6.78 -13.98
CA SER A 56 12.03 -5.67 -14.62
C SER A 56 10.61 -5.50 -14.11
N ILE A 57 10.16 -4.25 -14.03
CA ILE A 57 8.82 -3.86 -13.60
C ILE A 57 8.10 -3.15 -14.75
N PHE A 58 6.91 -3.63 -15.08
CA PHE A 58 6.06 -3.05 -16.11
C PHE A 58 4.72 -2.62 -15.50
N LEU A 59 4.29 -1.43 -15.88
CA LEU A 59 2.95 -0.92 -15.53
C LEU A 59 2.20 -0.58 -16.81
N ASN A 60 1.07 -1.24 -17.03
CA ASN A 60 0.28 -1.12 -18.27
C ASN A 60 1.11 -1.31 -19.55
N GLY A 61 2.01 -2.29 -19.54
CA GLY A 61 2.89 -2.63 -20.67
C GLY A 61 4.12 -1.74 -20.83
N LYS A 62 4.22 -0.63 -20.11
CA LYS A 62 5.39 0.25 -20.11
C LYS A 62 6.37 -0.19 -19.04
N GLU A 63 7.63 -0.36 -19.38
CA GLU A 63 8.69 -0.60 -18.39
C GLU A 63 8.93 0.65 -17.55
N ILE A 64 8.99 0.45 -16.23
CA ILE A 64 9.19 1.50 -15.21
C ILE A 64 10.33 1.19 -14.26
N THR A 65 11.14 0.17 -14.54
CA THR A 65 12.20 -0.33 -13.66
C THR A 65 13.11 0.77 -13.14
N ASP A 66 13.61 1.62 -14.06
CA ASP A 66 14.53 2.72 -13.74
C ASP A 66 13.82 4.08 -13.62
N SER A 67 12.49 4.10 -13.70
CA SER A 67 11.74 5.33 -13.53
C SER A 67 11.77 5.78 -12.07
N PRO A 68 11.94 7.09 -11.79
CA PRO A 68 11.87 7.60 -10.42
C PRO A 68 10.45 7.44 -9.84
N ALA A 69 10.35 7.36 -8.51
CA ALA A 69 9.10 7.04 -7.81
C ALA A 69 7.95 7.98 -8.15
N GLU A 70 8.24 9.28 -8.27
CA GLU A 70 7.25 10.34 -8.54
C GLU A 70 6.54 10.21 -9.88
N VAL A 71 7.11 9.51 -10.86
CA VAL A 71 6.48 9.32 -12.18
C VAL A 71 5.81 7.95 -12.35
N ARG A 72 6.00 7.02 -11.39
CA ARG A 72 5.42 5.67 -11.47
C ARG A 72 3.91 5.66 -11.27
N ASN A 73 3.36 6.68 -10.60
CA ASN A 73 1.95 6.77 -10.21
C ASN A 73 1.48 5.53 -9.42
N ILE A 74 2.34 5.06 -8.52
CA ILE A 74 2.11 3.97 -7.57
C ILE A 74 2.00 4.57 -6.17
N GLY A 75 0.86 4.37 -5.52
CA GLY A 75 0.65 4.81 -4.13
C GLY A 75 1.33 3.84 -3.16
N LEU A 76 1.94 4.36 -2.11
CA LEU A 76 2.51 3.56 -1.01
C LEU A 76 1.99 4.08 0.32
N LEU A 77 1.34 3.21 1.07
CA LEU A 77 1.01 3.42 2.48
C LEU A 77 2.06 2.72 3.33
N PHE A 78 2.78 3.47 4.13
CA PHE A 78 3.79 2.95 5.05
C PHE A 78 3.15 2.38 6.32
N GLN A 79 3.82 1.43 6.95
CA GLN A 79 3.41 0.83 8.23
C GLN A 79 3.17 1.88 9.32
N LYS A 80 4.06 2.88 9.43
CA LYS A 80 3.83 4.06 10.28
C LYS A 80 3.28 5.19 9.42
N PRO A 81 2.15 5.82 9.83
CA PRO A 81 1.56 6.89 9.05
C PRO A 81 2.52 8.08 8.93
N VAL A 82 2.82 8.47 7.71
CA VAL A 82 3.63 9.67 7.43
C VAL A 82 2.67 10.84 7.20
N LEU A 83 2.34 11.56 8.27
CA LEU A 83 1.53 12.78 8.21
C LEU A 83 2.41 14.00 8.48
N TYR A 84 2.09 15.10 7.83
CA TYR A 84 2.79 16.38 8.02
C TYR A 84 2.21 17.08 9.25
N PRO A 85 2.99 17.22 10.33
CA PRO A 85 2.47 17.63 11.62
C PRO A 85 2.00 19.09 11.68
N HIS A 86 2.52 19.94 10.82
CA HIS A 86 2.15 21.36 10.70
C HIS A 86 0.89 21.61 9.86
N LEU A 87 0.27 20.55 9.32
CA LEU A 87 -0.95 20.61 8.53
C LEU A 87 -2.09 19.96 9.31
N SER A 88 -3.30 20.47 9.13
CA SER A 88 -4.52 19.77 9.56
C SER A 88 -4.73 18.46 8.76
N VAL A 89 -5.74 17.69 9.14
CA VAL A 89 -6.14 16.50 8.39
C VAL A 89 -6.46 16.86 6.92
N SER A 90 -7.30 17.86 6.67
CA SER A 90 -7.57 18.34 5.30
C SER A 90 -6.33 18.89 4.60
N GLY A 91 -5.42 19.55 5.33
CA GLY A 91 -4.14 19.98 4.78
C GLY A 91 -3.28 18.81 4.31
N ASN A 92 -3.26 17.71 5.05
CA ASN A 92 -2.58 16.48 4.62
C ASN A 92 -3.23 15.86 3.38
N LEU A 93 -4.56 15.87 3.28
CA LEU A 93 -5.29 15.37 2.10
C LEU A 93 -5.04 16.25 0.87
N SER A 94 -4.91 17.57 1.05
CA SER A 94 -4.65 18.53 -0.02
C SER A 94 -3.34 18.26 -0.77
N LEU A 95 -2.40 17.51 -0.18
CA LEU A 95 -1.17 17.07 -0.85
C LEU A 95 -1.43 16.04 -1.96
N ALA A 96 -2.56 15.34 -1.90
CA ALA A 96 -2.97 14.37 -2.91
C ALA A 96 -3.98 14.96 -3.91
N SER A 97 -4.96 15.71 -3.43
CA SER A 97 -5.96 16.41 -4.25
C SER A 97 -6.52 17.60 -3.49
N ARG A 98 -6.98 18.62 -4.20
CA ARG A 98 -7.65 19.79 -3.59
C ARG A 98 -9.12 19.53 -3.26
N ASP A 99 -9.71 18.50 -3.85
CA ASP A 99 -11.14 18.21 -3.80
C ASP A 99 -11.43 16.88 -3.10
N ASN A 100 -12.68 16.68 -2.71
CA ASN A 100 -13.23 15.42 -2.19
C ASN A 100 -12.67 14.97 -0.82
N HIS A 101 -12.14 15.86 0.00
CA HIS A 101 -11.58 15.53 1.32
C HIS A 101 -12.63 14.87 2.23
N ASP A 102 -13.83 15.47 2.33
CA ASP A 102 -14.89 14.95 3.19
C ASP A 102 -15.31 13.53 2.75
N LYS A 103 -15.45 13.31 1.43
CA LYS A 103 -15.75 12.00 0.89
C LYS A 103 -14.66 10.98 1.25
N ALA A 104 -13.39 11.33 1.07
CA ALA A 104 -12.27 10.46 1.41
C ALA A 104 -12.21 10.14 2.91
N LEU A 105 -12.56 11.10 3.77
CA LEU A 105 -12.63 10.88 5.22
C LEU A 105 -13.82 9.99 5.61
N ILE A 106 -14.95 10.14 4.95
CA ILE A 106 -16.12 9.26 5.16
C ILE A 106 -15.77 7.81 4.79
N GLU A 107 -15.08 7.60 3.65
CA GLU A 107 -14.67 6.28 3.16
C GLU A 107 -13.78 5.52 4.16
N VAL A 108 -13.04 6.23 5.03
CA VAL A 108 -12.19 5.63 6.08
C VAL A 108 -12.78 5.78 7.49
N GLY A 109 -14.06 6.16 7.62
CA GLY A 109 -14.74 6.28 8.90
C GLY A 109 -14.27 7.44 9.78
N LEU A 110 -13.81 8.55 9.16
CA LEU A 110 -13.32 9.77 9.84
C LEU A 110 -14.13 11.01 9.45
N SER A 111 -15.47 10.86 9.32
CA SER A 111 -16.35 12.00 9.01
C SER A 111 -16.15 13.14 10.00
N GLY A 112 -16.02 14.39 9.50
CA GLY A 112 -15.85 15.59 10.31
C GLY A 112 -14.44 15.84 10.86
N PHE A 113 -13.44 15.01 10.50
CA PHE A 113 -12.06 15.18 11.03
C PHE A 113 -11.24 16.22 10.28
N GLY A 114 -11.72 16.80 9.21
CA GLY A 114 -10.94 17.66 8.31
C GLY A 114 -10.15 18.78 8.99
N ASN A 115 -10.74 19.42 9.99
CA ASN A 115 -10.11 20.54 10.71
C ASN A 115 -9.27 20.12 11.93
N ARG A 116 -9.17 18.82 12.23
CA ARG A 116 -8.35 18.36 13.36
C ARG A 116 -6.86 18.49 13.08
N ASP A 117 -6.12 18.78 14.15
CA ASP A 117 -4.66 18.70 14.13
C ASP A 117 -4.22 17.24 14.17
N VAL A 118 -3.25 16.86 13.34
CA VAL A 118 -2.78 15.47 13.27
C VAL A 118 -2.15 14.97 14.58
N TYR A 119 -1.67 15.88 15.44
CA TYR A 119 -1.17 15.53 16.78
C TYR A 119 -2.24 14.98 17.74
N THR A 120 -3.52 15.29 17.46
CA THR A 120 -4.64 14.86 18.29
C THR A 120 -5.18 13.48 17.91
N LEU A 121 -4.63 12.90 16.84
CA LEU A 121 -5.07 11.63 16.30
C LEU A 121 -4.43 10.46 17.06
N SER A 122 -5.21 9.43 17.33
CA SER A 122 -4.67 8.12 17.68
C SER A 122 -3.86 7.52 16.54
N GLY A 123 -3.03 6.51 16.81
CA GLY A 123 -2.26 5.82 15.78
C GLY A 123 -3.14 5.27 14.66
N GLY A 124 -4.28 4.66 15.00
CA GLY A 124 -5.23 4.14 14.03
C GLY A 124 -5.95 5.23 13.23
N GLU A 125 -6.30 6.38 13.84
CA GLU A 125 -6.86 7.51 13.11
C GLU A 125 -5.83 8.10 12.14
N GLY A 126 -4.57 8.24 12.56
CA GLY A 126 -3.48 8.68 11.70
C GLY A 126 -3.26 7.75 10.50
N GLN A 127 -3.34 6.43 10.72
CA GLN A 127 -3.23 5.43 9.65
C GLN A 127 -4.38 5.56 8.64
N ARG A 128 -5.60 5.77 9.10
CA ARG A 128 -6.77 5.98 8.24
C ARG A 128 -6.69 7.30 7.45
N VAL A 129 -6.17 8.37 8.03
CA VAL A 129 -5.90 9.63 7.29
C VAL A 129 -4.86 9.42 6.20
N ALA A 130 -3.76 8.70 6.49
CA ALA A 130 -2.75 8.38 5.50
C ALA A 130 -3.31 7.50 4.36
N LEU A 131 -4.19 6.54 4.69
CA LEU A 131 -4.90 5.71 3.72
C LEU A 131 -5.85 6.55 2.85
N ALA A 132 -6.66 7.43 3.45
CA ALA A 132 -7.54 8.35 2.71
C ALA A 132 -6.74 9.20 1.72
N ARG A 133 -5.59 9.75 2.14
CA ARG A 133 -4.69 10.50 1.26
C ARG A 133 -4.17 9.65 0.10
N ALA A 134 -3.75 8.40 0.37
CA ALA A 134 -3.24 7.51 -0.66
C ALA A 134 -4.33 7.14 -1.69
N LEU A 135 -5.56 6.90 -1.24
CA LEU A 135 -6.72 6.63 -2.09
C LEU A 135 -7.16 7.86 -2.90
N LEU A 136 -7.06 9.05 -2.29
CA LEU A 136 -7.42 10.32 -2.92
C LEU A 136 -6.49 10.68 -4.08
N ALA A 137 -5.22 10.28 -4.01
CA ALA A 137 -4.25 10.43 -5.09
C ALA A 137 -4.59 9.62 -6.35
N ASN A 138 -5.59 8.73 -6.28
CA ASN A 138 -6.07 7.88 -7.37
C ASN A 138 -4.92 7.14 -8.10
N PRO A 139 -4.09 6.36 -7.37
CA PRO A 139 -2.94 5.69 -7.94
C PRO A 139 -3.35 4.57 -8.89
N ARG A 140 -2.48 4.22 -9.83
CA ARG A 140 -2.69 3.07 -10.73
C ARG A 140 -2.50 1.72 -10.05
N VAL A 141 -1.73 1.68 -8.98
CA VAL A 141 -1.53 0.54 -8.07
C VAL A 141 -1.38 1.09 -6.67
N LEU A 142 -2.00 0.47 -5.68
CA LEU A 142 -1.83 0.82 -4.27
C LEU A 142 -1.03 -0.26 -3.56
N LEU A 143 0.07 0.14 -2.91
CA LEU A 143 0.91 -0.72 -2.08
C LEU A 143 0.63 -0.39 -0.62
N LEU A 144 0.37 -1.41 0.19
CA LEU A 144 -0.05 -1.31 1.58
C LEU A 144 0.91 -2.10 2.46
N ASP A 145 1.68 -1.40 3.28
CA ASP A 145 2.66 -1.99 4.21
C ASP A 145 2.05 -2.09 5.61
N GLU A 146 1.56 -3.27 5.99
CA GLU A 146 0.91 -3.57 7.27
C GLU A 146 -0.17 -2.53 7.69
N PRO A 147 -1.14 -2.21 6.83
CA PRO A 147 -2.02 -1.04 6.98
C PRO A 147 -2.99 -1.14 8.16
N PHE A 148 -3.22 -2.34 8.69
CA PHE A 148 -4.22 -2.60 9.72
C PHE A 148 -3.59 -2.93 11.09
N SER A 149 -2.27 -3.04 11.18
CA SER A 149 -1.55 -3.50 12.38
C SER A 149 -1.71 -2.62 13.64
N ALA A 150 -2.12 -1.37 13.47
CA ALA A 150 -2.31 -0.41 14.57
C ALA A 150 -3.79 -0.26 15.00
N LEU A 151 -4.68 -1.13 14.53
CA LEU A 151 -6.12 -1.05 14.76
C LEU A 151 -6.62 -2.14 15.68
N ASP A 152 -7.66 -1.83 16.47
CA ASP A 152 -8.40 -2.83 17.22
C ASP A 152 -9.11 -3.81 16.29
N SER A 153 -9.31 -5.06 16.71
CA SER A 153 -9.82 -6.15 15.87
C SER A 153 -11.13 -5.83 15.16
N ASP A 154 -12.14 -5.31 15.87
CA ASP A 154 -13.45 -5.03 15.27
C ASP A 154 -13.42 -3.87 14.27
N LEU A 155 -12.63 -2.83 14.59
CA LEU A 155 -12.43 -1.70 13.69
C LEU A 155 -11.62 -2.11 12.46
N SER A 156 -10.62 -2.99 12.65
CA SER A 156 -9.81 -3.54 11.58
C SER A 156 -10.66 -4.30 10.58
N LEU A 157 -11.51 -5.22 11.02
CA LEU A 157 -12.39 -6.02 10.16
C LEU A 157 -13.31 -5.14 9.29
N LYS A 158 -13.93 -4.13 9.88
CA LYS A 158 -14.77 -3.19 9.13
C LYS A 158 -13.96 -2.44 8.08
N LEU A 159 -12.81 -1.88 8.47
CA LEU A 159 -11.97 -1.11 7.55
C LEU A 159 -11.40 -1.97 6.42
N ILE A 160 -11.00 -3.22 6.70
CA ILE A 160 -10.57 -4.21 5.69
C ILE A 160 -11.64 -4.36 4.62
N ASN A 161 -12.89 -4.61 5.02
CA ASN A 161 -14.00 -4.81 4.09
C ASN A 161 -14.32 -3.54 3.29
N ASP A 162 -14.37 -2.36 3.96
CA ASP A 162 -14.68 -1.09 3.32
C ASP A 162 -13.60 -0.71 2.28
N VAL A 163 -12.32 -0.85 2.65
CA VAL A 163 -11.19 -0.55 1.74
C VAL A 163 -11.12 -1.55 0.58
N ARG A 164 -11.34 -2.84 0.87
CA ARG A 164 -11.42 -3.87 -0.18
C ARG A 164 -12.52 -3.55 -1.19
N ALA A 165 -13.73 -3.25 -0.71
CA ALA A 165 -14.86 -2.89 -1.55
C ALA A 165 -14.56 -1.63 -2.39
N LEU A 166 -13.92 -0.63 -1.80
CA LEU A 166 -13.53 0.60 -2.48
C LEU A 166 -12.49 0.34 -3.58
N LEU A 167 -11.45 -0.45 -3.31
CA LEU A 167 -10.44 -0.81 -4.31
C LEU A 167 -11.08 -1.59 -5.47
N LYS A 168 -11.98 -2.53 -5.17
CA LYS A 168 -12.74 -3.29 -6.16
C LYS A 168 -13.63 -2.40 -7.03
N SER A 169 -14.37 -1.47 -6.43
CA SER A 169 -15.24 -0.55 -7.16
C SER A 169 -14.47 0.41 -8.07
N ARG A 170 -13.24 0.76 -7.71
CA ARG A 170 -12.32 1.59 -8.52
C ARG A 170 -11.49 0.76 -9.51
N GLU A 171 -11.62 -0.56 -9.49
CA GLU A 171 -10.76 -1.49 -10.24
C GLU A 171 -9.25 -1.18 -10.01
N CYS A 172 -8.89 -0.69 -8.83
CA CYS A 172 -7.53 -0.35 -8.45
C CYS A 172 -6.81 -1.62 -7.97
N PRO A 173 -5.79 -2.09 -8.68
CA PRO A 173 -4.99 -3.21 -8.20
C PRO A 173 -4.20 -2.81 -6.97
N ALA A 174 -4.07 -3.76 -6.02
CA ALA A 174 -3.35 -3.49 -4.79
C ALA A 174 -2.45 -4.67 -4.36
N ILE A 175 -1.35 -4.34 -3.69
CA ILE A 175 -0.51 -5.31 -2.99
C ILE A 175 -0.55 -4.97 -1.50
N LEU A 176 -1.02 -5.92 -0.70
CA LEU A 176 -0.93 -5.88 0.77
C LEU A 176 0.29 -6.68 1.21
N VAL A 177 1.13 -6.14 2.08
CA VAL A 177 2.06 -6.95 2.85
C VAL A 177 1.62 -6.99 4.31
N THR A 178 1.56 -8.18 4.86
CA THR A 178 1.19 -8.41 6.26
C THR A 178 1.86 -9.68 6.79
N HIS A 179 1.99 -9.78 8.10
CA HIS A 179 2.34 -11.03 8.79
C HIS A 179 1.10 -11.75 9.35
N ASN A 180 -0.07 -11.11 9.27
CA ASN A 180 -1.35 -11.68 9.71
C ASN A 180 -2.06 -12.39 8.55
N ILE A 181 -2.23 -13.72 8.67
CA ILE A 181 -2.86 -14.54 7.63
C ILE A 181 -4.34 -14.22 7.49
N GLU A 182 -5.06 -13.97 8.60
CA GLU A 182 -6.49 -13.64 8.56
C GLU A 182 -6.75 -12.32 7.79
N GLU A 183 -5.91 -11.30 8.01
CA GLU A 183 -5.96 -10.06 7.20
C GLU A 183 -5.73 -10.34 5.71
N ALA A 184 -4.75 -11.19 5.40
CA ALA A 184 -4.43 -11.56 4.03
C ALA A 184 -5.61 -12.25 3.35
N GLU A 185 -6.26 -13.20 4.02
CA GLU A 185 -7.42 -13.96 3.51
C GLU A 185 -8.63 -13.06 3.31
N LEU A 186 -8.91 -12.15 4.24
CA LEU A 186 -10.06 -11.25 4.16
C LEU A 186 -9.89 -10.16 3.08
N PHE A 187 -8.69 -9.64 2.93
CA PHE A 187 -8.44 -8.49 2.08
C PHE A 187 -8.14 -8.86 0.63
N SER A 188 -7.45 -9.98 0.37
CA SER A 188 -6.91 -10.29 -0.95
C SER A 188 -7.74 -11.30 -1.75
N ASP A 189 -7.44 -11.38 -3.03
CA ASP A 189 -7.95 -12.41 -3.94
C ASP A 189 -6.99 -13.59 -4.03
N ARG A 190 -5.70 -13.34 -3.73
CA ARG A 190 -4.62 -14.31 -3.82
C ARG A 190 -3.53 -13.98 -2.81
N ILE A 191 -2.91 -15.02 -2.26
CA ILE A 191 -1.81 -14.90 -1.29
C ILE A 191 -0.54 -15.51 -1.88
N LEU A 192 0.58 -14.83 -1.67
CA LEU A 192 1.92 -15.29 -2.00
C LEU A 192 2.79 -15.25 -0.75
N ASN A 193 3.47 -16.34 -0.44
CA ASN A 193 4.48 -16.33 0.62
C ASN A 193 5.83 -15.90 0.03
N LEU A 194 6.41 -14.81 0.54
CA LEU A 194 7.66 -14.28 -0.01
C LEU A 194 8.84 -15.26 0.15
N LEU A 195 8.83 -16.12 1.17
CA LEU A 195 9.90 -17.10 1.38
C LEU A 195 10.01 -18.13 0.25
N ASP A 196 8.91 -18.41 -0.46
CA ASP A 196 8.91 -19.37 -1.58
C ASP A 196 9.77 -18.87 -2.77
N SER A 197 10.12 -17.58 -2.78
CA SER A 197 10.97 -16.95 -3.80
C SER A 197 12.45 -16.87 -3.44
N ILE A 198 12.87 -17.43 -2.31
CA ILE A 198 14.27 -17.39 -1.86
C ILE A 198 15.08 -18.61 -2.32
N ASN A 199 14.39 -19.70 -2.68
CA ASN A 199 14.98 -20.96 -3.11
C ASN A 199 15.39 -20.99 -4.58
#